data_db2167c49d30fb32d7d6053455133976
#
_entry.id   db2167c49d30fb32d7d6053455133976
#
_cell.length_a   1.000
_cell.length_b   1.000
_cell.length_c   1.000
_cell.angle_alpha   90.00
_cell.angle_beta   90.00
_cell.angle_gamma   90.00
#
_symmetry.space_group_name_H-M   'P 1'
#
loop_
_entity.id
_entity.type
_entity.pdbx_description
1 polymer ?
#
loop_
_entity_poly.entity_id
_entity_poly.type
_entity_poly.pdbx_seq_one_letter_code
_entity_poly.pdbx_strand_id
1 'polypeptide(L)'
;MTRLRDILLLALGLGRAVAGTANNTPAQTFKQCQKKTTDPLNGCPPGTIYVSQADKRARFQTIQSAISSLPNDNTSHVILIAPGIYTEQLNVTRQGPLTLLGTSDRPFRGESYADIDHDVVHENDVQIYWNSANHDAIFPDNVYTSVLTIGPNLNATLTGSGPTGFPVPDDTPFGCTDFRVYNIDFRNEYAPYANGPAHAIGVSRANAGFYSCGFYSWQDTVYIGKLGNAYFYDTVVAGQTDFLYGFGTLFIQSSTLSLRNCGGGITAWKGTNTTFTNKYGVYISDSQLLAANSSVAPVIVDKCSLGRPWNALHRSLYMNTYFDPSVLPAGYTQWAGRPDGNFGANTTMAVYKVYGPGYDEVAEEASDVTAVLTENAAKPYLRPVDVFMTPEGKQPNIKWIDASIKFPSRHLKR
;
A
#
# COMPACT_ATOMS: atom_id res chain seq x y z
N MET A 1 -4.22 -50.73 -76.16
CA MET A 1 -3.26 -51.27 -75.18
C MET A 1 -2.17 -50.24 -74.98
N THR A 2 -2.31 -49.37 -73.98
CA THR A 2 -1.28 -48.39 -73.66
C THR A 2 -1.31 -48.15 -72.17
N ARG A 3 -0.23 -48.45 -71.50
CA ARG A 3 -0.09 -48.34 -70.04
C ARG A 3 0.17 -46.91 -69.65
N LEU A 4 -0.62 -46.38 -68.68
CA LEU A 4 -0.32 -45.14 -67.96
C LEU A 4 0.73 -45.46 -66.87
N ARG A 5 1.77 -44.61 -66.78
CA ARG A 5 2.74 -44.59 -65.69
C ARG A 5 2.31 -43.56 -64.66
N ASP A 6 2.14 -43.99 -63.45
CA ASP A 6 1.90 -43.14 -62.28
C ASP A 6 3.19 -42.38 -61.90
N ILE A 7 3.11 -41.03 -61.86
CA ILE A 7 4.15 -40.17 -61.29
C ILE A 7 3.68 -39.79 -59.90
N LEU A 8 4.35 -40.30 -58.87
CA LEU A 8 4.16 -39.95 -57.47
C LEU A 8 4.93 -38.67 -57.14
N LEU A 9 4.23 -37.55 -56.97
CA LEU A 9 4.81 -36.29 -56.47
C LEU A 9 4.79 -36.33 -54.95
N LEU A 10 6.02 -36.43 -54.33
CA LEU A 10 6.26 -36.18 -52.93
C LEU A 10 6.23 -34.65 -52.67
N ALA A 11 5.16 -34.16 -52.06
CA ALA A 11 5.12 -32.80 -51.51
C ALA A 11 5.79 -32.78 -50.11
N LEU A 12 7.02 -32.28 -50.05
CA LEU A 12 7.67 -31.96 -48.78
C LEU A 12 7.00 -30.72 -48.17
N GLY A 13 6.09 -30.94 -47.25
CA GLY A 13 5.52 -29.87 -46.43
C GLY A 13 6.52 -29.37 -45.38
N LEU A 14 7.14 -28.22 -45.66
CA LEU A 14 7.86 -27.42 -44.67
C LEU A 14 6.85 -26.81 -43.68
N GLY A 15 6.59 -27.54 -42.63
CA GLY A 15 5.88 -27.01 -41.47
C GLY A 15 6.70 -25.90 -40.81
N ARG A 16 6.38 -24.63 -41.05
CA ARG A 16 6.84 -23.53 -40.23
C ARG A 16 6.20 -23.69 -38.85
N ALA A 17 7.00 -24.08 -37.87
CA ALA A 17 6.63 -23.93 -36.45
C ALA A 17 6.42 -22.43 -36.20
N VAL A 18 5.16 -22.00 -36.11
CA VAL A 18 4.80 -20.71 -35.55
C VAL A 18 5.13 -20.82 -34.05
N ALA A 19 6.25 -20.25 -33.65
CA ALA A 19 6.53 -20.05 -32.24
C ALA A 19 5.37 -19.21 -31.65
N GLY A 20 4.48 -19.86 -30.93
CA GLY A 20 3.44 -19.18 -30.20
C GLY A 20 4.10 -18.24 -29.20
N THR A 21 3.97 -16.94 -29.43
CA THR A 21 4.31 -15.93 -28.43
C THR A 21 3.43 -16.24 -27.21
N ALA A 22 4.01 -16.79 -26.16
CA ALA A 22 3.34 -16.94 -24.87
C ALA A 22 2.88 -15.52 -24.47
N ASN A 23 1.56 -15.30 -24.45
CA ASN A 23 1.00 -14.04 -23.98
C ASN A 23 1.23 -13.99 -22.47
N ASN A 24 2.34 -13.38 -22.05
CA ASN A 24 2.64 -13.14 -20.66
C ASN A 24 1.55 -12.26 -20.05
N THR A 25 1.11 -12.57 -18.85
CA THR A 25 0.24 -11.67 -18.09
C THR A 25 1.00 -10.37 -17.76
N PRO A 26 0.31 -9.23 -17.52
CA PRO A 26 0.99 -7.98 -17.14
C PRO A 26 1.95 -8.16 -15.96
N ALA A 27 1.59 -8.94 -14.95
CA ALA A 27 2.46 -9.24 -13.81
C ALA A 27 3.74 -10.00 -14.20
N GLN A 28 3.66 -10.97 -15.11
CA GLN A 28 4.85 -11.67 -15.62
C GLN A 28 5.75 -10.73 -16.42
N THR A 29 5.18 -9.82 -17.18
CA THR A 29 5.92 -8.80 -17.94
C THR A 29 6.64 -7.82 -17.00
N PHE A 30 5.98 -7.34 -15.94
CA PHE A 30 6.60 -6.46 -14.97
C PHE A 30 7.75 -7.16 -14.21
N LYS A 31 7.57 -8.41 -13.80
CA LYS A 31 8.62 -9.21 -13.18
C LYS A 31 9.87 -9.36 -14.08
N GLN A 32 9.70 -9.55 -15.38
CA GLN A 32 10.82 -9.61 -16.31
C GLN A 32 11.52 -8.26 -16.45
N CYS A 33 10.74 -7.18 -16.56
CA CYS A 33 11.23 -5.82 -16.68
C CYS A 33 12.07 -5.37 -15.47
N GLN A 34 11.72 -5.81 -14.27
CA GLN A 34 12.43 -5.44 -13.03
C GLN A 34 13.81 -6.11 -12.85
N LYS A 35 14.12 -7.14 -13.63
CA LYS A 35 15.38 -7.86 -13.46
C LYS A 35 16.59 -7.02 -13.87
N LYS A 36 17.65 -7.07 -13.08
CA LYS A 36 18.94 -6.50 -13.44
C LYS A 36 19.53 -7.21 -14.66
N THR A 37 19.65 -6.51 -15.77
CA THR A 37 20.21 -7.03 -17.02
C THR A 37 21.16 -6.00 -17.64
N THR A 38 22.01 -6.44 -18.60
CA THR A 38 22.90 -5.54 -19.35
C THR A 38 22.13 -4.54 -20.23
N ASP A 39 20.93 -4.91 -20.68
CA ASP A 39 19.95 -4.02 -21.32
C ASP A 39 18.79 -3.79 -20.37
N PRO A 40 18.72 -2.63 -19.68
CA PRO A 40 17.72 -2.38 -18.63
C PRO A 40 16.28 -2.55 -19.09
N LEU A 41 15.98 -2.28 -20.37
CA LEU A 41 14.61 -2.37 -20.89
C LEU A 41 14.27 -3.74 -21.47
N ASN A 42 15.16 -4.71 -21.37
CA ASN A 42 14.90 -6.07 -21.86
C ASN A 42 13.76 -6.72 -21.06
N GLY A 43 12.72 -7.14 -21.76
CA GLY A 43 11.51 -7.73 -21.16
C GLY A 43 10.50 -6.72 -20.63
N CYS A 44 10.75 -5.42 -20.78
CA CYS A 44 9.79 -4.38 -20.42
C CYS A 44 8.68 -4.20 -21.46
N PRO A 45 7.51 -3.68 -21.06
CA PRO A 45 6.49 -3.26 -22.02
C PRO A 45 7.04 -2.21 -23.00
N PRO A 46 6.60 -2.22 -24.26
CA PRO A 46 6.96 -1.17 -25.21
C PRO A 46 6.61 0.23 -24.68
N GLY A 47 7.50 1.19 -24.84
CA GLY A 47 7.32 2.57 -24.36
C GLY A 47 7.65 2.77 -22.87
N THR A 48 8.20 1.76 -22.17
CA THR A 48 8.70 1.93 -20.80
C THR A 48 9.77 3.00 -20.74
N ILE A 49 9.61 3.96 -19.82
CA ILE A 49 10.58 5.01 -19.55
C ILE A 49 11.60 4.51 -18.54
N TYR A 50 12.88 4.66 -18.85
CA TYR A 50 13.97 4.28 -17.95
C TYR A 50 14.51 5.52 -17.23
N VAL A 51 14.61 5.42 -15.89
CA VAL A 51 15.19 6.43 -14.99
C VAL A 51 16.44 5.87 -14.34
N SER A 52 17.54 6.61 -14.40
CA SER A 52 18.78 6.27 -13.71
C SER A 52 19.64 7.50 -13.46
N GLN A 53 20.19 7.63 -12.26
CA GLN A 53 21.14 8.69 -11.94
C GLN A 53 22.52 8.48 -12.60
N ALA A 54 22.89 7.22 -12.87
CA ALA A 54 24.24 6.85 -13.33
C ALA A 54 24.30 6.37 -14.77
N ASP A 55 23.26 5.71 -15.28
CA ASP A 55 23.25 5.13 -16.62
C ASP A 55 22.92 6.18 -17.69
N LYS A 56 23.87 6.49 -18.56
CA LYS A 56 23.73 7.48 -19.64
C LYS A 56 22.66 7.10 -20.69
N ARG A 57 22.19 5.85 -20.71
CA ARG A 57 21.08 5.42 -21.58
C ARG A 57 19.72 5.87 -21.04
N ALA A 58 19.63 6.23 -19.76
CA ALA A 58 18.40 6.74 -19.18
C ALA A 58 18.08 8.14 -19.73
N ARG A 59 16.83 8.30 -20.17
CA ARG A 59 16.32 9.60 -20.62
C ARG A 59 16.17 10.60 -19.46
N PHE A 60 15.90 10.09 -18.27
CA PHE A 60 15.67 10.89 -17.07
C PHE A 60 16.61 10.44 -15.95
N GLN A 61 17.13 11.40 -15.20
CA GLN A 61 17.95 11.16 -14.01
C GLN A 61 17.14 11.26 -12.71
N THR A 62 15.95 11.85 -12.76
CA THR A 62 15.03 11.98 -11.65
C THR A 62 13.69 11.33 -11.96
N ILE A 63 13.06 10.76 -10.95
CA ILE A 63 11.78 10.07 -11.09
C ILE A 63 10.68 11.09 -11.39
N GLN A 64 10.68 12.23 -10.67
CA GLN A 64 9.66 13.26 -10.86
C GLN A 64 9.71 13.84 -12.29
N SER A 65 10.88 14.02 -12.89
CA SER A 65 10.97 14.50 -14.27
C SER A 65 10.37 13.51 -15.28
N ALA A 66 10.55 12.20 -15.02
CA ALA A 66 9.90 11.16 -15.84
C ALA A 66 8.37 11.20 -15.68
N ILE A 67 7.85 11.30 -14.44
CA ILE A 67 6.41 11.44 -14.17
C ILE A 67 5.85 12.69 -14.87
N SER A 68 6.53 13.83 -14.74
CA SER A 68 6.09 15.11 -15.30
C SER A 68 6.14 15.16 -16.83
N SER A 69 6.91 14.28 -17.47
CA SER A 69 6.98 14.18 -18.94
C SER A 69 5.79 13.44 -19.56
N LEU A 70 4.98 12.75 -18.74
CA LEU A 70 3.86 11.98 -19.23
C LEU A 70 2.70 12.89 -19.65
N PRO A 71 1.98 12.56 -20.73
CA PRO A 71 0.76 13.28 -21.09
C PRO A 71 -0.33 13.05 -20.03
N ASN A 72 -1.17 14.07 -19.83
CA ASN A 72 -2.34 13.95 -18.96
C ASN A 72 -3.52 13.35 -19.74
N ASP A 73 -3.42 12.08 -20.03
CA ASP A 73 -4.42 11.30 -20.77
C ASP A 73 -4.74 9.99 -20.07
N ASN A 74 -5.57 9.15 -20.66
CA ASN A 74 -5.98 7.86 -20.10
C ASN A 74 -5.08 6.68 -20.52
N THR A 75 -3.95 6.95 -21.22
CA THR A 75 -3.02 5.88 -21.63
C THR A 75 -2.20 5.36 -20.45
N SER A 76 -1.90 4.06 -20.47
CA SER A 76 -1.06 3.43 -19.45
C SER A 76 0.41 3.67 -19.72
N HIS A 77 1.15 4.06 -18.68
CA HIS A 77 2.60 4.24 -18.76
C HIS A 77 3.33 3.42 -17.70
N VAL A 78 4.55 3.02 -18.04
CA VAL A 78 5.45 2.28 -17.14
C VAL A 78 6.76 3.04 -17.03
N ILE A 79 7.25 3.24 -15.82
CA ILE A 79 8.57 3.80 -15.52
C ILE A 79 9.38 2.74 -14.78
N LEU A 80 10.51 2.34 -15.35
CA LEU A 80 11.51 1.49 -14.72
C LEU A 80 12.58 2.37 -14.09
N ILE A 81 12.86 2.13 -12.79
CA ILE A 81 13.80 2.92 -11.99
C ILE A 81 14.99 2.03 -11.64
N ALA A 82 16.19 2.49 -11.99
CA ALA A 82 17.44 1.81 -11.66
C ALA A 82 17.72 1.83 -10.13
N PRO A 83 18.50 0.86 -9.62
CA PRO A 83 18.95 0.87 -8.24
C PRO A 83 19.61 2.20 -7.86
N GLY A 84 19.31 2.69 -6.67
CA GLY A 84 19.90 3.94 -6.16
C GLY A 84 19.06 4.62 -5.10
N ILE A 85 19.63 5.67 -4.53
CA ILE A 85 18.99 6.55 -3.57
C ILE A 85 18.59 7.85 -4.29
N TYR A 86 17.29 8.10 -4.35
CA TYR A 86 16.70 9.27 -5.01
C TYR A 86 16.17 10.23 -3.94
N THR A 87 16.76 11.40 -3.83
CA THR A 87 16.30 12.46 -2.90
C THR A 87 15.31 13.34 -3.65
N GLU A 88 14.04 12.94 -3.64
CA GLU A 88 12.98 13.58 -4.41
C GLU A 88 11.66 13.55 -3.64
N GLN A 89 10.85 14.60 -3.81
CA GLN A 89 9.44 14.61 -3.47
C GLN A 89 8.63 14.31 -4.72
N LEU A 90 7.84 13.22 -4.72
CA LEU A 90 7.10 12.78 -5.88
C LEU A 90 5.62 13.18 -5.80
N ASN A 91 5.11 13.71 -6.92
CA ASN A 91 3.70 14.08 -7.07
C ASN A 91 3.11 13.42 -8.32
N VAL A 92 2.07 12.61 -8.14
CA VAL A 92 1.33 11.94 -9.22
C VAL A 92 -0.07 12.56 -9.32
N THR A 93 -0.26 13.44 -10.30
CA THR A 93 -1.55 14.16 -10.50
C THR A 93 -2.31 13.71 -11.74
N ARG A 94 -1.70 12.87 -12.60
CA ARG A 94 -2.39 12.35 -13.80
C ARG A 94 -3.53 11.40 -13.46
N GLN A 95 -4.55 11.36 -14.31
CA GLN A 95 -5.71 10.46 -14.15
C GLN A 95 -5.46 9.06 -14.70
N GLY A 96 -4.74 8.95 -15.82
CA GLY A 96 -4.47 7.67 -16.49
C GLY A 96 -3.57 6.73 -15.69
N PRO A 97 -3.60 5.42 -16.00
CA PRO A 97 -2.79 4.41 -15.33
C PRO A 97 -1.30 4.70 -15.37
N LEU A 98 -0.61 4.47 -14.25
CA LEU A 98 0.84 4.62 -14.13
C LEU A 98 1.42 3.51 -13.27
N THR A 99 2.47 2.85 -13.77
CA THR A 99 3.21 1.84 -13.01
C THR A 99 4.65 2.29 -12.80
N LEU A 100 5.11 2.26 -11.55
CA LEU A 100 6.52 2.44 -11.19
C LEU A 100 7.11 1.07 -10.84
N LEU A 101 8.21 0.71 -11.49
CA LEU A 101 8.94 -0.53 -11.27
C LEU A 101 10.33 -0.22 -10.72
N GLY A 102 10.63 -0.65 -9.51
CA GLY A 102 12.01 -0.67 -9.00
C GLY A 102 12.75 -1.86 -9.60
N THR A 103 13.94 -1.64 -10.15
CA THR A 103 14.82 -2.75 -10.52
C THR A 103 15.24 -3.52 -9.27
N SER A 104 15.14 -4.85 -9.31
CA SER A 104 15.35 -5.70 -8.13
C SER A 104 15.88 -7.08 -8.51
N ASP A 105 16.71 -7.65 -7.64
CA ASP A 105 17.09 -9.08 -7.71
C ASP A 105 15.95 -9.99 -7.24
N ARG A 106 14.96 -9.40 -6.55
CA ARG A 106 13.78 -10.09 -6.02
C ARG A 106 12.48 -9.41 -6.50
N PRO A 107 12.16 -9.49 -7.80
CA PRO A 107 10.92 -8.91 -8.30
C PRO A 107 9.71 -9.54 -7.62
N PHE A 108 8.69 -8.75 -7.33
CA PHE A 108 7.43 -9.21 -6.75
C PHE A 108 6.90 -10.47 -7.46
N ARG A 109 6.50 -11.46 -6.70
CA ARG A 109 6.11 -12.79 -7.22
C ARG A 109 4.65 -13.13 -7.08
N GLY A 110 3.87 -12.36 -6.33
CA GLY A 110 2.48 -12.71 -6.01
C GLY A 110 2.37 -13.94 -5.11
N GLU A 111 3.38 -14.19 -4.28
CA GLU A 111 3.45 -15.34 -3.36
C GLU A 111 2.41 -15.21 -2.25
N SER A 112 1.99 -16.34 -1.68
CA SER A 112 1.09 -16.31 -0.52
C SER A 112 1.87 -15.93 0.74
N TYR A 113 1.15 -15.42 1.76
CA TYR A 113 1.74 -15.09 3.07
C TYR A 113 2.57 -16.25 3.66
N ALA A 114 2.16 -17.50 3.42
CA ALA A 114 2.88 -18.67 3.92
C ALA A 114 4.28 -18.85 3.30
N ASP A 115 4.57 -18.18 2.20
CA ASP A 115 5.83 -18.29 1.46
C ASP A 115 6.76 -17.09 1.73
N ILE A 116 6.36 -16.14 2.57
CA ILE A 116 7.15 -14.97 2.95
C ILE A 116 7.98 -15.29 4.19
N ASP A 117 9.27 -15.00 4.12
CA ASP A 117 10.18 -15.06 5.28
C ASP A 117 9.93 -13.84 6.16
N HIS A 118 9.18 -14.04 7.23
CA HIS A 118 8.74 -12.97 8.13
C HIS A 118 9.85 -12.47 9.06
N ASP A 119 10.95 -13.19 9.18
CA ASP A 119 12.05 -12.83 10.06
C ASP A 119 13.00 -11.80 9.42
N VAL A 120 12.89 -11.56 8.12
CA VAL A 120 13.81 -10.70 7.37
C VAL A 120 13.05 -9.61 6.62
N VAL A 121 13.19 -8.38 7.09
CA VAL A 121 12.76 -7.19 6.35
C VAL A 121 13.82 -6.88 5.28
N HIS A 122 13.48 -7.09 4.01
CA HIS A 122 14.36 -6.78 2.90
C HIS A 122 14.14 -5.34 2.42
N GLU A 123 15.21 -4.56 2.41
CA GLU A 123 15.20 -3.25 1.76
C GLU A 123 15.26 -3.41 0.25
N ASN A 124 14.53 -2.57 -0.47
CA ASN A 124 14.57 -2.53 -1.92
C ASN A 124 15.83 -1.80 -2.43
N ASP A 125 16.28 -2.17 -3.63
CA ASP A 125 17.44 -1.52 -4.27
C ASP A 125 17.14 -0.07 -4.72
N VAL A 126 15.86 0.26 -4.88
CA VAL A 126 15.38 1.61 -5.22
C VAL A 126 14.79 2.23 -3.97
N GLN A 127 15.40 3.32 -3.49
CA GLN A 127 15.00 4.01 -2.29
C GLN A 127 14.77 5.50 -2.57
N ILE A 128 13.62 6.02 -2.17
CA ILE A 128 13.24 7.41 -2.38
C ILE A 128 13.14 8.11 -1.02
N TYR A 129 13.94 9.15 -0.86
CA TYR A 129 14.05 9.91 0.38
C TYR A 129 13.50 11.33 0.20
N TRP A 130 12.71 11.77 1.18
CA TRP A 130 12.39 13.17 1.37
C TRP A 130 12.19 13.43 2.86
N ASN A 131 13.26 13.88 3.53
CA ASN A 131 13.27 14.04 4.98
C ASN A 131 12.66 15.38 5.38
N SER A 132 11.40 15.37 5.75
CA SER A 132 10.63 16.55 6.13
C SER A 132 9.54 16.19 7.13
N ALA A 133 9.37 17.02 8.17
CA ALA A 133 8.27 16.86 9.13
C ALA A 133 7.56 18.19 9.34
N ASN A 134 6.26 18.14 9.65
CA ASN A 134 5.49 19.32 10.03
C ASN A 134 5.61 19.57 11.54
N HIS A 135 6.86 19.77 11.97
CA HIS A 135 7.21 20.13 13.34
C HIS A 135 6.93 21.62 13.55
N ASP A 136 6.29 21.97 14.67
CA ASP A 136 5.89 23.34 14.99
C ASP A 136 5.07 24.05 13.89
N ALA A 137 4.32 23.27 13.11
CA ALA A 137 3.46 23.76 12.03
C ALA A 137 4.22 24.64 11.00
N ILE A 138 5.46 24.26 10.64
CA ILE A 138 6.26 24.96 9.62
C ILE A 138 5.65 24.87 8.21
N PHE A 139 4.77 23.89 7.98
CA PHE A 139 3.97 23.77 6.77
C PHE A 139 2.49 24.03 7.07
N PRO A 140 1.73 24.56 6.11
CA PRO A 140 0.28 24.78 6.28
C PRO A 140 -0.51 23.47 6.42
N ASP A 141 0.05 22.35 6.00
CA ASP A 141 -0.57 21.02 6.08
C ASP A 141 0.49 19.90 6.08
N ASN A 142 0.17 18.78 6.69
CA ASN A 142 1.10 17.66 6.82
C ASN A 142 1.45 17.01 5.46
N VAL A 143 0.58 17.13 4.45
CA VAL A 143 0.84 16.56 3.11
C VAL A 143 2.12 17.07 2.48
N TYR A 144 2.56 18.27 2.83
CA TYR A 144 3.82 18.85 2.32
C TYR A 144 5.08 18.09 2.74
N THR A 145 4.95 17.18 3.73
CA THR A 145 6.06 16.33 4.18
C THR A 145 6.19 15.02 3.39
N SER A 146 5.20 14.68 2.56
CA SER A 146 5.13 13.37 1.90
C SER A 146 6.27 13.14 0.92
N VAL A 147 6.88 11.94 0.96
CA VAL A 147 7.83 11.51 -0.08
C VAL A 147 7.09 11.29 -1.40
N LEU A 148 5.92 10.65 -1.35
CA LEU A 148 5.05 10.45 -2.51
C LEU A 148 3.63 10.93 -2.20
N THR A 149 3.10 11.80 -3.07
CA THR A 149 1.69 12.22 -3.03
C THR A 149 0.98 11.79 -4.30
N ILE A 150 -0.18 11.15 -4.15
CA ILE A 150 -1.04 10.73 -5.25
C ILE A 150 -2.42 11.36 -5.07
N GLY A 151 -2.83 12.17 -6.04
CA GLY A 151 -4.13 12.83 -6.02
C GLY A 151 -4.31 13.78 -7.20
N PRO A 152 -5.53 14.25 -7.50
CA PRO A 152 -5.79 15.06 -8.69
C PRO A 152 -5.12 16.45 -8.63
N ASN A 153 -4.95 16.97 -7.44
CA ASN A 153 -4.25 18.24 -7.15
C ASN A 153 -3.95 18.34 -5.65
N LEU A 154 -3.15 19.31 -5.25
CA LEU A 154 -2.73 19.49 -3.86
C LEU A 154 -3.91 19.69 -2.90
N ASN A 155 -4.90 20.53 -3.28
CA ASN A 155 -6.04 20.80 -2.40
C ASN A 155 -6.83 19.53 -2.04
N ALA A 156 -6.93 18.60 -2.98
CA ALA A 156 -7.60 17.32 -2.75
C ALA A 156 -6.82 16.38 -1.83
N THR A 157 -5.53 16.64 -1.61
CA THR A 157 -4.63 15.80 -0.79
C THR A 157 -4.39 16.34 0.61
N LEU A 158 -4.85 17.56 0.91
CA LEU A 158 -4.67 18.18 2.23
C LEU A 158 -5.29 17.30 3.34
N THR A 159 -4.56 17.14 4.41
CA THR A 159 -4.98 16.33 5.56
C THR A 159 -5.96 17.07 6.45
N GLY A 160 -5.73 18.36 6.67
CA GLY A 160 -6.48 19.20 7.57
C GLY A 160 -6.33 18.81 9.05
N SER A 161 -6.37 19.80 9.91
CA SER A 161 -6.54 19.61 11.34
C SER A 161 -8.04 19.48 11.69
N GLY A 162 -8.35 18.86 12.78
CA GLY A 162 -9.75 18.74 13.22
C GLY A 162 -10.49 17.49 12.68
N PRO A 163 -11.74 17.29 13.14
CA PRO A 163 -12.41 16.00 13.03
C PRO A 163 -12.83 15.65 11.58
N THR A 164 -13.01 16.61 10.70
CA THR A 164 -13.50 16.35 9.32
C THR A 164 -12.46 16.64 8.24
N GLY A 165 -11.29 17.18 8.59
CA GLY A 165 -10.28 17.65 7.65
C GLY A 165 -10.77 18.83 6.79
N PHE A 166 -10.00 19.20 5.77
CA PHE A 166 -10.42 20.23 4.82
C PHE A 166 -11.54 19.72 3.90
N PRO A 167 -12.50 20.55 3.52
CA PRO A 167 -13.47 20.20 2.50
C PRO A 167 -12.76 20.02 1.15
N VAL A 168 -13.21 19.04 0.38
CA VAL A 168 -12.82 18.87 -1.01
C VAL A 168 -14.02 19.26 -1.86
N PRO A 169 -13.90 20.22 -2.79
CA PRO A 169 -15.01 20.62 -3.66
C PRO A 169 -15.60 19.42 -4.41
N ASP A 170 -16.92 19.37 -4.56
CA ASP A 170 -17.64 18.25 -5.17
C ASP A 170 -17.25 18.01 -6.63
N ASP A 171 -16.89 19.07 -7.35
CA ASP A 171 -16.41 19.04 -8.74
C ASP A 171 -14.94 18.62 -8.88
N THR A 172 -14.23 18.37 -7.79
CA THR A 172 -12.84 17.90 -7.84
C THR A 172 -12.76 16.57 -8.55
N PRO A 173 -11.99 16.45 -9.63
CA PRO A 173 -11.88 15.20 -10.38
C PRO A 173 -11.27 14.08 -9.52
N PHE A 174 -11.49 12.85 -9.92
CA PHE A 174 -10.72 11.72 -9.41
C PHE A 174 -9.32 11.74 -10.04
N GLY A 175 -8.29 11.45 -9.27
CA GLY A 175 -6.90 11.38 -9.73
C GLY A 175 -6.61 10.05 -10.42
N CYS A 176 -5.42 9.50 -10.20
CA CYS A 176 -4.98 8.28 -10.87
C CYS A 176 -5.94 7.11 -10.57
N THR A 177 -6.48 6.52 -11.64
CA THR A 177 -7.46 5.43 -11.54
C THR A 177 -6.82 4.07 -11.31
N ASP A 178 -5.52 3.92 -11.66
CA ASP A 178 -4.75 2.69 -11.53
C ASP A 178 -3.26 3.04 -11.39
N PHE A 179 -2.84 3.35 -10.16
CA PHE A 179 -1.43 3.57 -9.83
C PHE A 179 -0.85 2.31 -9.21
N ARG A 180 0.27 1.83 -9.72
CA ARG A 180 0.93 0.64 -9.18
C ARG A 180 2.41 0.89 -8.96
N VAL A 181 2.92 0.36 -7.84
CA VAL A 181 4.34 0.45 -7.48
C VAL A 181 4.85 -0.93 -7.07
N TYR A 182 6.01 -1.30 -7.56
CA TYR A 182 6.65 -2.56 -7.24
C TYR A 182 8.10 -2.35 -6.83
N ASN A 183 8.51 -2.94 -5.70
CA ASN A 183 9.89 -3.00 -5.21
C ASN A 183 10.57 -1.62 -5.07
N ILE A 184 9.92 -0.69 -4.38
CA ILE A 184 10.43 0.65 -4.08
C ILE A 184 10.20 0.95 -2.60
N ASP A 185 11.20 1.53 -1.93
CA ASP A 185 11.09 2.06 -0.57
C ASP A 185 10.91 3.57 -0.58
N PHE A 186 9.94 4.05 0.20
CA PHE A 186 9.67 5.47 0.45
C PHE A 186 10.06 5.80 1.89
N ARG A 187 11.02 6.71 2.07
CA ARG A 187 11.64 6.98 3.37
C ARG A 187 11.56 8.45 3.73
N ASN A 188 10.86 8.74 4.82
CA ASN A 188 10.88 10.03 5.47
C ASN A 188 11.52 9.87 6.86
N GLU A 189 12.81 9.97 6.93
CA GLU A 189 13.60 9.77 8.14
C GLU A 189 14.12 11.11 8.69
N TYR A 190 13.21 12.08 8.85
CA TYR A 190 13.50 13.41 9.35
C TYR A 190 14.19 13.40 10.72
N ALA A 191 13.74 12.55 11.61
CA ALA A 191 14.31 12.39 12.95
C ALA A 191 14.33 10.90 13.34
N PRO A 192 15.15 10.47 14.32
CA PRO A 192 15.19 9.10 14.81
C PRO A 192 14.10 8.80 15.85
N TYR A 193 13.00 9.56 15.88
CA TYR A 193 11.83 9.40 16.75
C TYR A 193 10.65 10.21 16.18
N ALA A 194 9.45 10.01 16.73
CA ALA A 194 8.26 10.79 16.36
C ALA A 194 8.45 12.28 16.74
N ASN A 195 8.72 13.11 15.75
CA ASN A 195 8.95 14.53 15.90
C ASN A 195 8.12 15.35 14.89
N GLY A 196 6.81 15.27 15.05
CA GLY A 196 5.83 15.83 14.13
C GLY A 196 5.49 14.90 12.94
N PRO A 197 4.34 15.16 12.28
CA PRO A 197 3.91 14.43 11.10
C PRO A 197 4.95 14.42 9.98
N ALA A 198 5.29 13.25 9.48
CA ALA A 198 6.32 13.03 8.47
C ALA A 198 5.91 11.87 7.55
N HIS A 199 5.23 12.17 6.45
CA HIS A 199 4.66 11.14 5.60
C HIS A 199 5.71 10.47 4.70
N ALA A 200 5.66 9.12 4.60
CA ALA A 200 6.23 8.42 3.47
C ALA A 200 5.30 8.54 2.25
N ILE A 201 3.99 8.38 2.43
CA ILE A 201 3.03 8.54 1.33
C ILE A 201 1.72 9.21 1.76
N GLY A 202 1.09 9.87 0.77
CA GLY A 202 -0.29 10.35 0.83
C GLY A 202 -1.08 9.95 -0.42
N VAL A 203 -2.27 9.34 -0.25
CA VAL A 203 -3.16 8.93 -1.35
C VAL A 203 -4.54 9.53 -1.12
N SER A 204 -5.02 10.37 -2.04
CA SER A 204 -6.34 10.99 -1.95
C SER A 204 -7.03 11.01 -3.31
N ARG A 205 -8.30 10.66 -3.37
CA ARG A 205 -9.09 10.59 -4.61
C ARG A 205 -8.34 9.87 -5.74
N ALA A 206 -7.74 8.73 -5.42
CA ALA A 206 -6.97 7.91 -6.34
C ALA A 206 -7.02 6.45 -5.92
N ASN A 207 -6.69 5.54 -6.83
CA ASN A 207 -6.50 4.13 -6.54
C ASN A 207 -5.02 3.79 -6.65
N ALA A 208 -4.43 3.20 -5.61
CA ALA A 208 -3.00 2.92 -5.55
C ALA A 208 -2.70 1.53 -4.97
N GLY A 209 -2.00 0.69 -5.73
CA GLY A 209 -1.50 -0.62 -5.32
C GLY A 209 0.01 -0.60 -5.12
N PHE A 210 0.48 -1.16 -4.00
CA PHE A 210 1.89 -1.25 -3.65
C PHE A 210 2.27 -2.69 -3.35
N TYR A 211 3.34 -3.18 -3.99
CA TYR A 211 3.72 -4.59 -4.00
C TYR A 211 5.20 -4.73 -3.69
N SER A 212 5.56 -5.46 -2.62
CA SER A 212 6.92 -5.58 -2.11
C SER A 212 7.60 -4.22 -1.89
N CYS A 213 6.86 -3.25 -1.37
CA CYS A 213 7.32 -1.89 -1.09
C CYS A 213 7.59 -1.65 0.39
N GLY A 214 8.41 -0.66 0.71
CA GLY A 214 8.67 -0.20 2.07
C GLY A 214 8.19 1.25 2.30
N PHE A 215 7.62 1.51 3.47
CA PHE A 215 7.20 2.84 3.92
C PHE A 215 7.79 3.09 5.30
N TYR A 216 8.73 4.02 5.37
CA TYR A 216 9.51 4.24 6.58
C TYR A 216 9.37 5.67 7.07
N SER A 217 8.86 5.84 8.29
CA SER A 217 8.86 7.08 9.04
C SER A 217 8.68 6.79 10.53
N TRP A 218 8.29 7.78 11.31
CA TRP A 218 8.05 7.66 12.74
C TRP A 218 6.63 8.06 13.13
N GLN A 219 6.15 9.22 12.70
CA GLN A 219 4.80 9.70 12.95
C GLN A 219 4.07 9.93 11.63
N ASP A 220 2.82 9.47 11.55
CA ASP A 220 1.94 9.69 10.40
C ASP A 220 2.51 9.14 9.08
N THR A 221 3.17 7.97 9.10
CA THR A 221 3.90 7.42 7.93
C THR A 221 3.03 7.31 6.68
N VAL A 222 1.79 6.80 6.81
CA VAL A 222 0.86 6.54 5.71
C VAL A 222 -0.41 7.34 5.91
N TYR A 223 -0.70 8.25 5.00
CA TYR A 223 -1.95 8.99 4.93
C TYR A 223 -2.83 8.54 3.77
N ILE A 224 -4.05 8.07 4.05
CA ILE A 224 -5.06 7.80 3.02
C ILE A 224 -6.21 8.78 3.17
N GLY A 225 -6.23 9.76 2.30
CA GLY A 225 -7.19 10.86 2.33
C GLY A 225 -8.58 10.50 1.79
N LYS A 226 -9.44 11.49 1.72
CA LYS A 226 -10.83 11.33 1.28
C LYS A 226 -10.91 10.71 -0.12
N LEU A 227 -11.74 9.68 -0.29
CA LEU A 227 -11.87 8.87 -1.52
C LEU A 227 -10.56 8.26 -2.01
N GLY A 228 -9.49 8.25 -1.20
CA GLY A 228 -8.30 7.48 -1.47
C GLY A 228 -8.56 5.99 -1.26
N ASN A 229 -8.08 5.15 -2.18
CA ASN A 229 -8.08 3.71 -2.06
C ASN A 229 -6.65 3.23 -2.19
N ALA A 230 -6.15 2.51 -1.19
CA ALA A 230 -4.81 1.95 -1.23
C ALA A 230 -4.83 0.47 -0.86
N TYR A 231 -4.07 -0.32 -1.61
CA TYR A 231 -3.87 -1.74 -1.36
C TYR A 231 -2.37 -2.03 -1.24
N PHE A 232 -1.99 -2.62 -0.11
CA PHE A 232 -0.62 -2.99 0.20
C PHE A 232 -0.52 -4.50 0.26
N TYR A 233 0.44 -5.07 -0.44
CA TYR A 233 0.70 -6.49 -0.43
C TYR A 233 2.20 -6.76 -0.35
N ASP A 234 2.62 -7.62 0.59
CA ASP A 234 4.03 -7.91 0.82
C ASP A 234 4.84 -6.62 1.07
N THR A 235 4.33 -5.76 1.96
CA THR A 235 4.95 -4.46 2.27
C THR A 235 5.48 -4.40 3.68
N VAL A 236 6.40 -3.47 3.91
CA VAL A 236 6.83 -3.06 5.25
C VAL A 236 6.31 -1.66 5.53
N VAL A 237 5.61 -1.47 6.64
CA VAL A 237 5.23 -0.14 7.11
C VAL A 237 5.84 0.09 8.49
N ALA A 238 6.80 1.00 8.59
CA ALA A 238 7.51 1.28 9.82
C ALA A 238 7.07 2.61 10.45
N GLY A 239 6.82 2.60 11.75
CA GLY A 239 6.43 3.81 12.47
C GLY A 239 6.38 3.65 13.98
N GLN A 240 5.98 4.73 14.64
CA GLN A 240 5.81 4.81 16.09
C GLN A 240 4.43 5.32 16.47
N THR A 241 4.03 6.51 15.94
CA THR A 241 2.84 7.24 16.39
C THR A 241 1.89 7.43 15.21
N ASP A 242 0.65 6.92 15.34
CA ASP A 242 -0.44 7.12 14.38
C ASP A 242 -0.01 6.85 12.93
N PHE A 243 0.89 5.88 12.75
CA PHE A 243 1.60 5.74 11.48
C PHE A 243 0.76 5.18 10.33
N LEU A 244 -0.49 4.76 10.62
CA LEU A 244 -1.55 4.53 9.65
C LEU A 244 -2.71 5.46 9.97
N TYR A 245 -2.93 6.51 9.17
CA TYR A 245 -4.03 7.43 9.45
C TYR A 245 -4.74 7.93 8.19
N GLY A 246 -5.94 8.44 8.35
CA GLY A 246 -6.67 9.01 7.22
C GLY A 246 -8.18 8.91 7.27
N PHE A 247 -8.80 9.11 6.10
CA PHE A 247 -10.25 9.14 5.85
C PHE A 247 -10.70 8.15 4.77
N GLY A 248 -9.75 7.55 4.05
CA GLY A 248 -10.00 6.71 2.89
C GLY A 248 -10.15 5.23 3.26
N THR A 249 -9.85 4.37 2.28
CA THR A 249 -9.88 2.92 2.44
C THR A 249 -8.47 2.36 2.20
N LEU A 250 -7.91 1.72 3.22
CA LEU A 250 -6.63 1.04 3.14
C LEU A 250 -6.82 -0.44 3.46
N PHE A 251 -6.32 -1.31 2.59
CA PHE A 251 -6.26 -2.74 2.86
C PHE A 251 -4.80 -3.19 2.78
N ILE A 252 -4.28 -3.69 3.90
CA ILE A 252 -2.91 -4.21 4.04
C ILE A 252 -3.01 -5.73 4.16
N GLN A 253 -2.27 -6.45 3.31
CA GLN A 253 -2.29 -7.90 3.31
C GLN A 253 -0.89 -8.48 3.19
N SER A 254 -0.63 -9.58 3.91
CA SER A 254 0.63 -10.31 3.86
C SER A 254 1.85 -9.39 4.06
N SER A 255 1.75 -8.51 5.06
CA SER A 255 2.69 -7.39 5.25
C SER A 255 3.20 -7.31 6.69
N THR A 256 4.27 -6.56 6.89
CA THR A 256 4.86 -6.33 8.22
C THR A 256 4.61 -4.89 8.66
N LEU A 257 3.96 -4.71 9.81
CA LEU A 257 3.92 -3.45 10.54
C LEU A 257 5.08 -3.44 11.54
N SER A 258 6.11 -2.65 11.26
CA SER A 258 7.37 -2.59 12.00
C SER A 258 7.32 -1.49 13.07
N LEU A 259 7.26 -1.88 14.32
CA LEU A 259 7.10 -1.01 15.48
C LEU A 259 8.45 -0.45 15.92
N ARG A 260 8.74 0.81 15.55
CA ARG A 260 10.00 1.50 15.91
C ARG A 260 10.02 1.98 17.36
N ASN A 261 8.88 2.21 17.95
CA ASN A 261 8.58 2.49 19.35
C ASN A 261 7.04 2.49 19.50
N CYS A 262 6.54 2.80 20.68
CA CYS A 262 5.10 2.98 20.94
C CYS A 262 4.81 4.42 21.36
N GLY A 263 3.73 4.99 20.80
CA GLY A 263 3.26 6.32 21.16
C GLY A 263 1.99 6.64 20.37
N GLY A 264 0.92 7.03 21.04
CA GLY A 264 -0.40 7.13 20.40
C GLY A 264 -0.94 5.74 20.05
N GLY A 265 -1.22 5.49 18.78
CA GLY A 265 -1.64 4.20 18.28
C GLY A 265 -0.93 3.84 16.97
N ILE A 266 -1.05 2.58 16.53
CA ILE A 266 -0.67 2.16 15.18
C ILE A 266 -1.60 2.85 14.18
N THR A 267 -2.93 2.76 14.44
CA THR A 267 -3.95 3.37 13.59
C THR A 267 -4.59 4.58 14.26
N ALA A 268 -4.80 5.66 13.48
CA ALA A 268 -5.54 6.84 13.90
C ALA A 268 -6.50 7.27 12.76
N TRP A 269 -7.64 6.58 12.63
CA TRP A 269 -8.56 6.79 11.53
C TRP A 269 -9.65 7.78 11.86
N LYS A 270 -10.13 8.48 10.83
CA LYS A 270 -11.31 9.35 10.91
C LYS A 270 -12.40 8.86 9.96
N GLY A 271 -13.66 9.11 10.32
CA GLY A 271 -14.73 9.10 9.37
C GLY A 271 -15.28 10.50 9.13
N THR A 272 -16.06 10.67 8.09
CA THR A 272 -16.86 11.87 7.84
C THR A 272 -18.32 11.47 7.64
N ASN A 273 -19.26 12.38 7.88
CA ASN A 273 -20.68 12.15 7.62
C ASN A 273 -21.01 12.10 6.12
N THR A 274 -20.02 12.23 5.28
CA THR A 274 -20.19 12.07 3.86
C THR A 274 -20.32 10.61 3.52
N THR A 275 -21.25 10.33 2.69
CA THR A 275 -21.64 9.09 2.08
C THR A 275 -20.52 8.52 1.20
N PHE A 276 -19.36 8.18 1.78
CA PHE A 276 -18.42 7.32 1.06
C PHE A 276 -19.08 5.95 0.96
N THR A 277 -19.36 5.57 -0.24
CA THR A 277 -19.91 4.27 -0.58
C THR A 277 -18.90 3.15 -0.37
N ASN A 278 -17.60 3.46 -0.43
CA ASN A 278 -16.54 2.60 0.08
C ASN A 278 -16.72 2.39 1.59
N LYS A 279 -16.38 1.21 2.05
CA LYS A 279 -16.21 0.98 3.47
C LYS A 279 -14.88 1.58 3.93
N TYR A 280 -14.84 2.92 4.05
CA TYR A 280 -13.63 3.60 4.54
C TYR A 280 -13.14 2.96 5.84
N GLY A 281 -11.84 2.97 6.06
CA GLY A 281 -11.20 2.34 7.20
C GLY A 281 -9.86 1.75 6.83
N VAL A 282 -9.15 1.23 7.82
CA VAL A 282 -7.93 0.46 7.61
C VAL A 282 -8.16 -0.99 8.00
N TYR A 283 -7.81 -1.90 7.12
CA TYR A 283 -8.00 -3.33 7.22
C TYR A 283 -6.64 -4.00 7.10
N ILE A 284 -6.16 -4.63 8.16
CA ILE A 284 -4.90 -5.37 8.21
C ILE A 284 -5.24 -6.86 8.26
N SER A 285 -4.81 -7.61 7.25
CA SER A 285 -5.16 -9.02 7.09
C SER A 285 -3.93 -9.87 6.80
N ASP A 286 -3.88 -11.07 7.35
CA ASP A 286 -2.84 -12.06 7.09
C ASP A 286 -1.42 -11.46 7.22
N SER A 287 -1.21 -10.61 8.21
CA SER A 287 -0.04 -9.75 8.39
C SER A 287 0.61 -9.99 9.75
N GLN A 288 1.63 -9.22 10.07
CA GLN A 288 2.32 -9.31 11.36
C GLN A 288 2.69 -7.94 11.91
N LEU A 289 2.59 -7.82 13.24
CA LEU A 289 3.11 -6.69 14.01
C LEU A 289 4.38 -7.16 14.70
N LEU A 290 5.50 -6.50 14.43
CA LEU A 290 6.80 -6.87 14.98
C LEU A 290 7.53 -5.63 15.50
N ALA A 291 8.25 -5.77 16.61
CA ALA A 291 9.26 -4.80 16.99
C ALA A 291 10.30 -4.65 15.87
N ALA A 292 10.69 -3.40 15.56
CA ALA A 292 11.54 -3.10 14.41
C ALA A 292 12.92 -3.79 14.45
N ASN A 293 13.42 -4.10 15.63
CA ASN A 293 14.67 -4.83 15.82
C ASN A 293 14.82 -5.31 17.28
N SER A 294 15.86 -6.10 17.52
CA SER A 294 16.16 -6.69 18.83
C SER A 294 16.47 -5.69 19.94
N SER A 295 16.87 -4.47 19.63
CA SER A 295 17.11 -3.42 20.64
C SER A 295 15.82 -2.72 21.06
N VAL A 296 14.84 -2.64 20.17
CA VAL A 296 13.52 -2.05 20.44
C VAL A 296 12.61 -3.05 21.18
N ALA A 297 12.65 -4.32 20.79
CA ALA A 297 11.75 -5.35 21.29
C ALA A 297 11.61 -5.40 22.82
N PRO A 298 12.69 -5.42 23.64
CA PRO A 298 12.56 -5.48 25.11
C PRO A 298 12.03 -4.16 25.70
N VAL A 299 12.08 -3.06 24.99
CA VAL A 299 11.66 -1.73 25.46
C VAL A 299 10.15 -1.53 25.33
N ILE A 300 9.52 -2.17 24.33
CA ILE A 300 8.13 -1.91 23.95
C ILE A 300 7.16 -3.05 24.30
N VAL A 301 7.58 -4.04 25.07
CA VAL A 301 6.70 -5.14 25.53
C VAL A 301 5.44 -4.59 26.19
N ASP A 302 4.27 -5.07 25.75
CA ASP A 302 2.93 -4.70 26.24
C ASP A 302 2.58 -3.19 26.15
N LYS A 303 3.18 -2.46 25.18
CA LYS A 303 3.01 -1.00 25.14
C LYS A 303 2.33 -0.45 23.89
N CYS A 304 2.41 -1.14 22.76
CA CYS A 304 1.92 -0.60 21.49
C CYS A 304 0.43 -0.84 21.32
N SER A 305 -0.37 0.22 21.41
CA SER A 305 -1.79 0.17 21.11
C SER A 305 -2.05 -0.08 19.62
N LEU A 306 -3.00 -0.95 19.29
CA LEU A 306 -3.47 -1.20 17.93
C LEU A 306 -4.02 0.06 17.24
N GLY A 307 -4.50 1.00 18.02
CA GLY A 307 -4.97 2.29 17.51
C GLY A 307 -5.72 3.10 18.55
N ARG A 308 -6.03 4.34 18.15
CA ARG A 308 -6.85 5.27 18.91
C ARG A 308 -7.78 6.06 17.99
N PRO A 309 -9.02 6.37 18.39
CA PRO A 309 -9.98 6.99 17.48
C PRO A 309 -9.66 8.48 17.30
N TRP A 310 -9.39 8.91 16.09
CA TRP A 310 -9.24 10.34 15.81
C TRP A 310 -10.57 11.07 15.88
N ASN A 311 -11.67 10.39 15.52
CA ASN A 311 -13.05 10.81 15.83
C ASN A 311 -13.95 9.56 16.03
N ALA A 312 -15.20 9.78 16.44
CA ALA A 312 -16.17 8.72 16.71
C ALA A 312 -16.54 7.83 15.50
N LEU A 313 -16.05 8.15 14.31
CA LEU A 313 -16.25 7.37 13.10
C LEU A 313 -14.97 6.59 12.71
N HIS A 314 -14.03 6.42 13.63
CA HIS A 314 -12.86 5.57 13.43
C HIS A 314 -13.25 4.15 13.01
N ARG A 315 -12.53 3.59 12.04
CA ARG A 315 -12.64 2.20 11.66
C ARG A 315 -11.29 1.60 11.35
N SER A 316 -10.90 0.60 12.16
CA SER A 316 -9.73 -0.24 11.92
C SER A 316 -9.99 -1.66 12.38
N LEU A 317 -9.51 -2.63 11.59
CA LEU A 317 -9.67 -4.07 11.86
C LEU A 317 -8.35 -4.79 11.61
N TYR A 318 -7.94 -5.61 12.56
CA TYR A 318 -6.87 -6.59 12.39
C TYR A 318 -7.48 -7.99 12.24
N MET A 319 -7.09 -8.71 11.20
CA MET A 319 -7.69 -10.00 10.84
C MET A 319 -6.59 -11.01 10.50
N ASN A 320 -6.63 -12.21 11.10
CA ASN A 320 -5.65 -13.27 10.88
C ASN A 320 -4.19 -12.76 11.03
N THR A 321 -3.93 -11.84 11.94
CA THR A 321 -2.66 -11.11 12.06
C THR A 321 -1.90 -11.58 13.30
N TYR A 322 -0.60 -11.77 13.14
CA TYR A 322 0.30 -12.14 14.24
C TYR A 322 0.69 -10.89 15.05
N PHE A 323 0.61 -11.00 16.37
CA PHE A 323 1.04 -9.98 17.32
C PHE A 323 2.26 -10.47 18.10
N ASP A 324 3.38 -9.74 17.99
CA ASP A 324 4.53 -10.00 18.86
C ASP A 324 4.29 -9.41 20.26
N PRO A 325 5.19 -9.66 21.26
CA PRO A 325 4.99 -9.16 22.63
C PRO A 325 4.90 -7.65 22.78
N SER A 326 5.05 -6.86 21.74
CA SER A 326 4.97 -5.38 21.81
C SER A 326 3.53 -4.87 21.94
N VAL A 327 2.54 -5.66 21.51
CA VAL A 327 1.14 -5.23 21.49
C VAL A 327 0.59 -5.09 22.91
N LEU A 328 -0.14 -4.00 23.16
CA LEU A 328 -0.82 -3.76 24.42
C LEU A 328 -1.90 -4.84 24.66
N PRO A 329 -1.94 -5.53 25.82
CA PRO A 329 -2.91 -6.60 26.08
C PRO A 329 -4.37 -6.22 25.85
N ALA A 330 -4.78 -4.98 26.17
CA ALA A 330 -6.12 -4.47 25.91
C ALA A 330 -6.38 -4.12 24.41
N GLY A 331 -5.41 -4.30 23.54
CA GLY A 331 -5.51 -3.98 22.11
C GLY A 331 -5.50 -2.48 21.82
N TYR A 332 -6.68 -1.88 21.74
CA TYR A 332 -6.86 -0.45 21.42
C TYR A 332 -6.89 0.42 22.69
N THR A 333 -6.75 1.75 22.48
CA THR A 333 -6.88 2.75 23.54
C THR A 333 -7.80 3.90 23.13
N GLN A 334 -8.36 4.60 24.10
CA GLN A 334 -9.03 5.88 23.88
C GLN A 334 -7.99 6.98 23.64
N TRP A 335 -8.38 8.04 22.95
CA TRP A 335 -7.52 9.21 22.78
C TRP A 335 -7.55 10.07 24.04
N ALA A 336 -6.52 9.97 24.89
CA ALA A 336 -6.44 10.73 26.12
C ALA A 336 -6.49 12.25 25.89
N GLY A 337 -7.20 12.96 26.76
CA GLY A 337 -7.27 14.43 26.76
C GLY A 337 -8.16 15.05 25.68
N ARG A 338 -8.98 14.25 24.98
CA ARG A 338 -10.03 14.76 24.10
C ARG A 338 -11.40 14.63 24.74
N PRO A 339 -12.00 15.75 25.22
CA PRO A 339 -13.28 15.73 25.94
C PRO A 339 -14.50 15.42 25.08
N ASP A 340 -14.41 15.52 23.77
CA ASP A 340 -15.49 15.35 22.79
C ASP A 340 -15.80 13.89 22.47
N GLY A 341 -15.33 12.94 23.30
CA GLY A 341 -15.65 11.52 23.13
C GLY A 341 -15.36 11.04 21.71
N ASN A 342 -14.08 10.97 21.35
CA ASN A 342 -13.67 10.42 20.05
C ASN A 342 -14.11 8.96 19.87
N PHE A 343 -14.73 8.36 20.87
CA PHE A 343 -15.26 7.01 20.88
C PHE A 343 -16.79 7.05 21.03
N GLY A 344 -17.50 6.26 20.24
CA GLY A 344 -18.96 6.21 20.26
C GLY A 344 -19.51 4.99 19.51
N ALA A 345 -20.84 4.91 19.41
CA ALA A 345 -21.53 3.75 18.85
C ALA A 345 -21.14 3.39 17.39
N ASN A 346 -20.57 4.33 16.65
CA ASN A 346 -20.12 4.12 15.28
C ASN A 346 -18.62 3.85 15.16
N THR A 347 -17.88 3.88 16.27
CA THR A 347 -16.46 3.57 16.29
C THR A 347 -16.27 2.06 16.12
N THR A 348 -15.38 1.67 15.22
CA THR A 348 -15.01 0.28 15.01
C THR A 348 -13.51 0.13 15.24
N MET A 349 -13.14 -0.42 16.39
CA MET A 349 -11.78 -0.80 16.73
C MET A 349 -11.81 -2.30 17.07
N ALA A 350 -11.41 -3.14 16.11
CA ALA A 350 -11.74 -4.55 16.16
C ALA A 350 -10.59 -5.49 15.78
N VAL A 351 -10.66 -6.69 16.32
CA VAL A 351 -9.79 -7.82 15.99
C VAL A 351 -10.61 -9.03 15.58
N TYR A 352 -10.04 -9.88 14.71
CA TYR A 352 -10.66 -11.13 14.28
C TYR A 352 -9.58 -12.18 13.98
N LYS A 353 -9.58 -13.29 14.74
CA LYS A 353 -8.62 -14.39 14.60
C LYS A 353 -7.15 -13.91 14.60
N VAL A 354 -6.85 -12.92 15.38
CA VAL A 354 -5.47 -12.52 15.66
C VAL A 354 -4.81 -13.55 16.58
N TYR A 355 -3.49 -13.63 16.56
CA TYR A 355 -2.75 -14.66 17.31
C TYR A 355 -1.32 -14.21 17.62
N GLY A 356 -0.62 -14.94 18.43
CA GLY A 356 0.76 -14.65 18.82
C GLY A 356 0.88 -14.27 20.29
N PRO A 357 2.10 -14.07 20.79
CA PRO A 357 2.32 -13.83 22.23
C PRO A 357 1.84 -12.45 22.71
N GLY A 358 1.59 -11.51 21.81
CA GLY A 358 1.02 -10.19 22.13
C GLY A 358 -0.51 -10.15 22.07
N TYR A 359 -1.18 -11.28 21.82
CA TYR A 359 -2.63 -11.38 21.87
C TYR A 359 -3.09 -11.90 23.22
N ASP A 360 -3.89 -11.13 23.92
CA ASP A 360 -4.54 -11.50 25.19
C ASP A 360 -6.06 -11.41 25.03
N GLU A 361 -6.70 -12.55 24.73
CA GLU A 361 -8.14 -12.64 24.51
C GLU A 361 -8.95 -12.13 25.72
N VAL A 362 -8.51 -12.45 26.93
CA VAL A 362 -9.22 -12.06 28.15
C VAL A 362 -9.15 -10.54 28.36
N ALA A 363 -7.98 -9.95 28.12
CA ALA A 363 -7.80 -8.51 28.25
C ALA A 363 -8.53 -7.73 27.14
N GLU A 364 -8.55 -8.25 25.91
CA GLU A 364 -9.28 -7.62 24.81
C GLU A 364 -10.80 -7.73 24.98
N GLU A 365 -11.33 -8.88 25.41
CA GLU A 365 -12.76 -9.05 25.72
C GLU A 365 -13.23 -8.20 26.90
N ALA A 366 -12.34 -7.94 27.87
CA ALA A 366 -12.62 -7.06 29.00
C ALA A 366 -12.47 -5.56 28.66
N SER A 367 -11.97 -5.24 27.47
CA SER A 367 -11.74 -3.85 27.04
C SER A 367 -13.05 -3.15 26.65
N ASP A 368 -13.24 -1.93 27.12
CA ASP A 368 -14.38 -1.09 26.73
C ASP A 368 -14.27 -0.56 25.28
N VAL A 369 -13.13 -0.71 24.64
CA VAL A 369 -12.84 -0.10 23.32
C VAL A 369 -12.42 -1.09 22.23
N THR A 370 -11.93 -2.27 22.59
CA THR A 370 -11.56 -3.33 21.66
C THR A 370 -12.73 -4.28 21.43
N ALA A 371 -13.09 -4.53 20.19
CA ALA A 371 -14.14 -5.48 19.84
C ALA A 371 -13.55 -6.76 19.23
N VAL A 372 -13.74 -7.90 19.89
CA VAL A 372 -13.43 -9.22 19.33
C VAL A 372 -14.59 -9.67 18.42
N LEU A 373 -14.36 -9.77 17.12
CA LEU A 373 -15.43 -10.03 16.16
C LEU A 373 -15.72 -11.51 15.99
N THR A 374 -17.00 -11.83 15.88
CA THR A 374 -17.46 -13.14 15.37
C THR A 374 -17.21 -13.23 13.85
N GLU A 375 -17.23 -14.45 13.31
CA GLU A 375 -17.11 -14.67 11.85
C GLU A 375 -18.16 -13.89 11.04
N ASN A 376 -19.40 -13.87 11.49
CA ASN A 376 -20.46 -13.13 10.81
C ASN A 376 -20.22 -11.61 10.81
N ALA A 377 -19.71 -11.07 11.88
CA ALA A 377 -19.40 -9.64 12.00
C ALA A 377 -18.17 -9.24 11.16
N ALA A 378 -17.16 -10.11 11.06
CA ALA A 378 -15.95 -9.87 10.27
C ALA A 378 -16.18 -10.05 8.75
N LYS A 379 -17.10 -10.94 8.35
CA LYS A 379 -17.34 -11.34 6.94
C LYS A 379 -17.43 -10.19 5.93
N PRO A 380 -18.02 -9.02 6.24
CA PRO A 380 -18.12 -7.90 5.28
C PRO A 380 -16.77 -7.20 4.99
N TYR A 381 -15.68 -7.58 5.66
CA TYR A 381 -14.40 -6.85 5.65
C TYR A 381 -13.20 -7.72 5.28
N LEU A 382 -13.41 -9.03 5.07
CA LEU A 382 -12.32 -10.01 4.97
C LEU A 382 -11.47 -9.89 3.71
N ARG A 383 -11.94 -9.24 2.65
CA ARG A 383 -11.24 -9.21 1.36
C ARG A 383 -11.30 -7.82 0.73
N PRO A 384 -10.34 -7.45 -0.10
CA PRO A 384 -10.37 -6.20 -0.84
C PRO A 384 -11.68 -5.98 -1.63
N VAL A 385 -12.22 -7.04 -2.23
CA VAL A 385 -13.51 -6.99 -2.96
C VAL A 385 -14.71 -6.66 -2.06
N ASP A 386 -14.59 -6.86 -0.76
CA ASP A 386 -15.66 -6.60 0.20
C ASP A 386 -15.64 -5.14 0.69
N VAL A 387 -14.52 -4.41 0.53
CA VAL A 387 -14.34 -3.05 1.06
C VAL A 387 -14.16 -1.98 -0.01
N PHE A 388 -13.47 -2.26 -1.12
CA PHE A 388 -13.34 -1.31 -2.22
C PHE A 388 -14.56 -1.36 -3.14
N MET A 389 -15.30 -0.25 -3.20
CA MET A 389 -16.48 -0.12 -4.03
C MET A 389 -16.34 1.04 -5.00
N THR A 390 -17.12 1.01 -6.10
CA THR A 390 -17.27 2.19 -6.96
C THR A 390 -17.86 3.36 -6.16
N PRO A 391 -17.71 4.61 -6.62
CA PRO A 391 -18.28 5.77 -5.93
C PRO A 391 -19.78 5.64 -5.63
N GLU A 392 -20.52 4.88 -6.44
CA GLU A 392 -21.94 4.61 -6.26
C GLU A 392 -22.22 3.48 -5.26
N GLY A 393 -21.19 2.80 -4.75
CA GLY A 393 -21.30 1.68 -3.80
C GLY A 393 -21.97 0.42 -4.33
N LYS A 394 -22.10 0.30 -5.64
CA LYS A 394 -22.90 -0.79 -6.26
C LYS A 394 -22.05 -1.96 -6.72
N GLN A 395 -20.77 -1.75 -7.00
CA GLN A 395 -19.90 -2.78 -7.55
C GLN A 395 -18.51 -2.70 -6.94
N PRO A 396 -17.78 -3.83 -6.83
CA PRO A 396 -16.40 -3.81 -6.39
C PRO A 396 -15.50 -2.97 -7.33
N ASN A 397 -14.63 -2.16 -6.74
CA ASN A 397 -13.60 -1.38 -7.42
C ASN A 397 -12.22 -1.96 -7.15
N ILE A 398 -11.85 -3.04 -7.81
CA ILE A 398 -10.59 -3.78 -7.59
C ILE A 398 -9.75 -4.00 -8.85
N LYS A 399 -10.14 -3.44 -10.00
CA LYS A 399 -9.42 -3.66 -11.28
C LYS A 399 -7.99 -3.11 -11.27
N TRP A 400 -7.73 -2.14 -10.42
CA TRP A 400 -6.41 -1.54 -10.21
C TRP A 400 -5.49 -2.37 -9.28
N ILE A 401 -6.03 -3.40 -8.62
CA ILE A 401 -5.24 -4.37 -7.86
C ILE A 401 -4.62 -5.38 -8.83
N ASP A 402 -3.38 -5.79 -8.59
CA ASP A 402 -2.68 -6.78 -9.40
C ASP A 402 -3.44 -8.11 -9.39
N ALA A 403 -3.86 -8.56 -10.57
CA ALA A 403 -4.66 -9.77 -10.73
C ALA A 403 -3.88 -11.07 -10.45
N SER A 404 -2.56 -11.02 -10.30
CA SER A 404 -1.74 -12.19 -9.92
C SER A 404 -1.87 -12.55 -8.44
N ILE A 405 -2.37 -11.61 -7.61
CA ILE A 405 -2.59 -11.85 -6.20
C ILE A 405 -3.76 -12.79 -5.99
N LYS A 406 -3.48 -13.89 -5.33
CA LYS A 406 -4.50 -14.86 -4.92
C LYS A 406 -5.05 -14.46 -3.57
N PHE A 407 -6.27 -13.97 -3.54
CA PHE A 407 -6.96 -13.77 -2.26
C PHE A 407 -7.20 -15.14 -1.60
N PRO A 408 -7.01 -15.27 -0.28
CA PRO A 408 -7.29 -16.51 0.43
C PRO A 408 -8.69 -16.98 0.08
N SER A 409 -8.81 -18.22 -0.39
CA SER A 409 -10.11 -18.88 -0.51
C SER A 409 -10.70 -18.99 0.89
N ARG A 410 -12.03 -18.88 1.04
CA ARG A 410 -12.76 -18.92 2.33
C ARG A 410 -12.48 -20.15 3.21
N HIS A 411 -11.62 -21.06 2.77
CA HIS A 411 -11.22 -22.25 3.52
C HIS A 411 -9.90 -21.96 4.25
N LEU A 412 -10.01 -21.34 5.42
CA LEU A 412 -8.95 -21.40 6.40
C LEU A 412 -8.73 -22.87 6.79
N LYS A 413 -7.55 -23.38 6.52
CA LYS A 413 -7.13 -24.64 7.13
C LYS A 413 -7.17 -24.44 8.63
N ARG A 414 -7.88 -25.31 9.29
CA ARG A 414 -7.99 -25.43 10.75
C ARG A 414 -6.62 -25.73 11.36
#